data_77e76e3dbcf158d79301074947f52f8c
#
_entry.id   77e76e3dbcf158d79301074947f52f8c
#
_cell.length_a   1.000
_cell.length_b   1.000
_cell.length_c   1.000
_cell.angle_alpha   90.00
_cell.angle_beta   90.00
_cell.angle_gamma   90.00
#
_symmetry.space_group_name_H-M   'P 1'
#
loop_
_entity.id
_entity.type
_entity.pdbx_description
1 polymer ?
#
loop_
_entity_poly.entity_id
_entity_poly.type
_entity_poly.pdbx_seq_one_letter_code
_entity_poly.pdbx_strand_id
1 'polypeptide(L)'
;MIITPQALRGIYTAFNTVFNKAFEGQHPTYEKVATVVPSTSESETYAWLGDIPGMREWIGEREIQNLSGSAYTIKNKDFELTVGVDRNAVEDDKIGLYNPSIQMLGESAALHPDELVYGLLANGFTEKCYDGKAF
;
A
#
# COMPACT_ATOMS: atom_id res chain seq x y z
N MET A 1 19.65 11.45 -31.02
CA MET A 1 19.57 9.97 -31.02
C MET A 1 18.49 9.52 -32.00
N ILE A 2 18.77 8.52 -32.82
CA ILE A 2 17.75 7.91 -33.68
C ILE A 2 16.88 6.97 -32.82
N ILE A 3 15.58 7.13 -32.92
CA ILE A 3 14.64 6.27 -32.17
C ILE A 3 14.56 4.91 -32.86
N THR A 4 15.11 3.89 -32.20
CA THR A 4 15.03 2.50 -32.62
C THR A 4 14.44 1.66 -31.51
N PRO A 5 13.90 0.46 -31.81
CA PRO A 5 13.43 -0.44 -30.76
C PRO A 5 14.52 -0.80 -29.73
N GLN A 6 15.78 -0.93 -30.16
CA GLN A 6 16.90 -1.18 -29.25
C GLN A 6 17.18 0.02 -28.34
N ALA A 7 17.15 1.26 -28.89
CA ALA A 7 17.34 2.47 -28.11
C ALA A 7 16.23 2.61 -27.03
N LEU A 8 14.97 2.36 -27.39
CA LEU A 8 13.85 2.41 -26.46
C LEU A 8 13.96 1.35 -25.35
N ARG A 9 14.40 0.14 -25.68
CA ARG A 9 14.67 -0.90 -24.67
C ARG A 9 15.79 -0.50 -23.72
N GLY A 10 16.85 0.13 -24.24
CA GLY A 10 17.94 0.65 -23.41
C GLY A 10 17.47 1.72 -22.43
N ILE A 11 16.64 2.65 -22.88
CA ILE A 11 16.03 3.68 -22.04
C ILE A 11 15.13 3.06 -20.96
N TYR A 12 14.28 2.12 -21.35
CA TYR A 12 13.41 1.40 -20.41
C TYR A 12 14.22 0.70 -19.34
N THR A 13 15.29 0.00 -19.72
CA THR A 13 16.17 -0.69 -18.77
C THR A 13 16.85 0.29 -17.82
N ALA A 14 17.32 1.44 -18.33
CA ALA A 14 17.94 2.48 -17.51
C ALA A 14 16.96 3.08 -16.50
N PHE A 15 15.76 3.41 -16.94
CA PHE A 15 14.71 3.92 -16.06
C PHE A 15 14.26 2.89 -15.02
N ASN A 16 14.13 1.63 -15.43
CA ASN A 16 13.80 0.55 -14.52
C ASN A 16 14.85 0.37 -13.41
N THR A 17 16.12 0.52 -13.77
CA THR A 17 17.23 0.47 -12.80
C THR A 17 17.14 1.64 -11.80
N VAL A 18 16.88 2.86 -12.26
CA VAL A 18 16.72 4.04 -11.39
C VAL A 18 15.50 3.86 -10.47
N PHE A 19 14.38 3.40 -11.04
CA PHE A 19 13.16 3.11 -10.28
C PHE A 19 13.41 2.08 -9.17
N ASN A 20 13.98 0.93 -9.51
CA ASN A 20 14.21 -0.15 -8.56
C ASN A 20 15.17 0.28 -7.44
N LYS A 21 16.22 1.02 -7.77
CA LYS A 21 17.16 1.55 -6.77
C LYS A 21 16.45 2.51 -5.81
N ALA A 22 15.61 3.40 -6.31
CA ALA A 22 14.83 4.32 -5.49
C ALA A 22 13.79 3.58 -4.63
N PHE A 23 13.10 2.61 -5.22
CA PHE A 23 12.10 1.79 -4.54
C PHE A 23 12.70 0.98 -3.38
N GLU A 24 13.80 0.27 -3.64
CA GLU A 24 14.49 -0.55 -2.64
C GLU A 24 15.19 0.28 -1.57
N GLY A 25 15.55 1.53 -1.86
CA GLY A 25 16.15 2.47 -0.92
C GLY A 25 15.18 3.00 0.13
N GLN A 26 13.89 2.83 -0.05
CA GLN A 26 12.88 3.26 0.92
C GLN A 26 12.57 2.16 1.92
N HIS A 27 12.31 2.55 3.16
CA HIS A 27 12.00 1.64 4.26
C HIS A 27 10.65 2.01 4.89
N PRO A 28 9.53 1.62 4.27
CA PRO A 28 8.21 1.89 4.81
C PRO A 28 8.01 1.22 6.17
N THR A 29 7.23 1.83 7.02
CA THR A 29 7.00 1.39 8.41
C THR A 29 5.59 0.96 8.72
N TYR A 30 4.71 0.90 7.72
CA TYR A 30 3.29 0.55 7.89
C TYR A 30 3.08 -0.82 8.56
N GLU A 31 3.99 -1.77 8.36
CA GLU A 31 3.91 -3.10 8.98
C GLU A 31 4.03 -3.09 10.50
N LYS A 32 4.54 -1.99 11.07
CA LYS A 32 4.62 -1.82 12.52
C LYS A 32 3.27 -1.54 13.18
N VAL A 33 2.32 -1.04 12.41
CA VAL A 33 1.00 -0.62 12.90
C VAL A 33 -0.15 -1.31 12.19
N ALA A 34 0.10 -1.98 11.06
CA ALA A 34 -0.90 -2.67 10.28
C ALA A 34 -0.44 -4.09 9.92
N THR A 35 -1.39 -5.01 9.82
CA THR A 35 -1.12 -6.38 9.40
C THR A 35 -1.29 -6.50 7.89
N VAL A 36 -0.30 -7.10 7.23
CA VAL A 36 -0.37 -7.38 5.79
C VAL A 36 -1.05 -8.73 5.58
N VAL A 37 -2.15 -8.71 4.84
CA VAL A 37 -2.91 -9.92 4.49
C VAL A 37 -2.98 -10.01 2.97
N PRO A 38 -2.54 -11.12 2.37
CA PRO A 38 -2.62 -11.30 0.93
C PRO A 38 -4.10 -11.40 0.48
N SER A 39 -4.39 -10.78 -0.66
CA SER A 39 -5.71 -10.85 -1.31
C SER A 39 -5.58 -11.50 -2.67
N THR A 40 -6.50 -12.39 -2.98
CA THR A 40 -6.54 -13.13 -4.25
C THR A 40 -7.80 -12.85 -5.08
N SER A 41 -8.71 -12.03 -4.55
CA SER A 41 -9.98 -11.69 -5.18
C SER A 41 -10.21 -10.17 -5.17
N GLU A 42 -11.23 -9.72 -5.88
CA GLU A 42 -11.61 -8.29 -5.95
C GLU A 42 -11.97 -7.72 -4.57
N SER A 43 -12.53 -8.54 -3.71
CA SER A 43 -12.85 -8.17 -2.32
C SER A 43 -12.62 -9.35 -1.39
N GLU A 44 -12.19 -9.06 -0.18
CA GLU A 44 -12.00 -10.04 0.87
C GLU A 44 -12.95 -9.73 2.03
N THR A 45 -13.60 -10.78 2.54
CA THR A 45 -14.46 -10.67 3.72
C THR A 45 -13.77 -11.30 4.92
N TYR A 46 -13.53 -10.47 5.93
CA TYR A 46 -12.91 -10.92 7.18
C TYR A 46 -13.96 -11.09 8.26
N ALA A 47 -13.98 -12.26 8.86
CA ALA A 47 -14.80 -12.53 10.03
C ALA A 47 -13.99 -12.27 11.29
N TRP A 48 -14.56 -11.50 12.20
CA TRP A 48 -13.96 -11.19 13.50
C TRP A 48 -14.78 -11.83 14.59
N LEU A 49 -14.10 -12.39 15.58
CA LEU A 49 -14.71 -12.73 16.84
C LEU A 49 -14.59 -11.52 17.76
N GLY A 50 -15.67 -11.20 18.45
CA GLY A 50 -15.64 -10.14 19.47
C GLY A 50 -14.61 -10.42 20.56
N ASP A 51 -14.30 -9.42 21.34
CA ASP A 51 -13.32 -9.52 22.40
C ASP A 51 -13.70 -10.64 23.38
N ILE A 52 -12.71 -11.44 23.75
CA ILE A 52 -12.86 -12.42 24.80
C ILE A 52 -12.94 -11.67 26.13
N PRO A 53 -14.02 -11.83 26.91
CA PRO A 53 -14.11 -11.20 28.21
C PRO A 53 -12.92 -11.59 29.11
N GLY A 54 -12.48 -10.67 29.94
CA GLY A 54 -11.41 -10.92 30.90
C GLY A 54 -11.74 -12.08 31.84
N MET A 55 -10.72 -12.69 32.41
CA MET A 55 -10.91 -13.71 33.42
C MET A 55 -11.59 -13.13 34.68
N ARG A 56 -12.55 -13.87 35.21
CA ARG A 56 -13.22 -13.52 36.47
C ARG A 56 -12.91 -14.55 37.54
N GLU A 57 -13.07 -14.16 38.78
CA GLU A 57 -13.01 -15.11 39.89
C GLU A 57 -14.15 -16.13 39.77
N TRP A 58 -13.83 -17.41 39.89
CA TRP A 58 -14.82 -18.47 39.81
C TRP A 58 -15.54 -18.63 41.14
N ILE A 59 -16.76 -18.12 41.23
CA ILE A 59 -17.65 -18.29 42.38
C ILE A 59 -18.97 -18.85 41.84
N GLY A 60 -19.31 -20.06 42.28
CA GLY A 60 -20.53 -20.74 41.85
C GLY A 60 -20.40 -21.50 40.53
N GLU A 61 -21.41 -21.42 39.68
CA GLU A 61 -21.41 -22.11 38.38
C GLU A 61 -20.56 -21.36 37.33
N ARG A 62 -20.09 -22.11 36.32
CA ARG A 62 -19.38 -21.55 35.19
C ARG A 62 -20.32 -20.75 34.31
N GLU A 63 -19.98 -19.53 34.01
CA GLU A 63 -20.64 -18.73 32.97
C GLU A 63 -20.02 -18.99 31.61
N ILE A 64 -20.86 -19.37 30.65
CA ILE A 64 -20.46 -19.51 29.26
C ILE A 64 -20.60 -18.14 28.61
N GLN A 65 -19.48 -17.59 28.17
CA GLN A 65 -19.46 -16.33 27.41
C GLN A 65 -19.64 -16.66 25.93
N ASN A 66 -20.63 -16.04 25.29
CA ASN A 66 -20.84 -16.16 23.86
C ASN A 66 -19.99 -15.11 23.14
N LEU A 67 -19.21 -15.56 22.16
CA LEU A 67 -18.46 -14.66 21.28
C LEU A 67 -19.39 -14.15 20.17
N SER A 68 -19.49 -12.84 20.04
CA SER A 68 -20.18 -12.23 18.92
C SER A 68 -19.28 -12.23 17.70
N GLY A 69 -19.78 -12.70 16.56
CA GLY A 69 -19.09 -12.60 15.28
C GLY A 69 -19.56 -11.39 14.50
N SER A 70 -18.63 -10.70 13.85
CA SER A 70 -18.92 -9.67 12.86
C SER A 70 -18.12 -9.94 11.60
N ALA A 71 -18.60 -9.44 10.46
CA ALA A 71 -17.91 -9.55 9.20
C ALA A 71 -17.66 -8.16 8.62
N TYR A 72 -16.49 -7.97 8.04
CA TYR A 72 -16.11 -6.74 7.35
C TYR A 72 -15.54 -7.07 5.98
N THR A 73 -16.03 -6.39 4.95
CA THR A 73 -15.58 -6.60 3.57
C THR A 73 -14.70 -5.43 3.14
N ILE A 74 -13.50 -5.76 2.67
CA ILE A 74 -12.54 -4.80 2.11
C ILE A 74 -12.48 -5.03 0.61
N LYS A 75 -12.78 -3.99 -0.16
CA LYS A 75 -12.64 -4.01 -1.62
C LYS A 75 -11.28 -3.47 -2.02
N ASN A 76 -10.62 -4.19 -2.94
CA ASN A 76 -9.36 -3.76 -3.51
C ASN A 76 -9.53 -2.50 -4.36
N LYS A 77 -8.52 -1.63 -4.33
CA LYS A 77 -8.43 -0.42 -5.16
C LYS A 77 -7.14 -0.45 -5.94
N ASP A 78 -7.20 0.01 -7.17
CA ASP A 78 -6.04 0.19 -8.02
C ASP A 78 -5.51 1.61 -7.89
N PHE A 79 -4.20 1.74 -7.85
CA PHE A 79 -3.52 3.02 -7.79
C PHE A 79 -2.51 3.10 -8.93
N GLU A 80 -2.39 4.28 -9.53
CA GLU A 80 -1.45 4.48 -10.62
C GLU A 80 -0.73 5.83 -10.51
N LEU A 81 0.45 5.88 -11.07
CA LEU A 81 1.21 7.09 -11.32
C LEU A 81 2.03 6.88 -12.58
N THR A 82 1.83 7.73 -13.57
CA THR A 82 2.45 7.59 -14.88
C THR A 82 3.38 8.77 -15.15
N VAL A 83 4.61 8.49 -15.59
CA VAL A 83 5.56 9.50 -16.06
C VAL A 83 5.68 9.38 -17.57
N GLY A 84 5.36 10.47 -18.26
CA GLY A 84 5.52 10.59 -19.70
C GLY A 84 6.91 11.12 -20.06
N VAL A 85 7.52 10.57 -21.11
CA VAL A 85 8.78 11.05 -21.69
C VAL A 85 8.49 11.58 -23.08
N ASP A 86 8.84 12.85 -23.34
CA ASP A 86 8.64 13.49 -24.63
C ASP A 86 9.54 12.84 -25.69
N ARG A 87 8.96 12.57 -26.85
CA ARG A 87 9.68 12.07 -28.02
C ARG A 87 10.87 12.97 -28.39
N ASN A 88 10.69 14.29 -28.35
CA ASN A 88 11.76 15.23 -28.68
C ASN A 88 12.94 15.12 -27.71
N ALA A 89 12.69 14.85 -26.44
CA ALA A 89 13.74 14.61 -25.46
C ALA A 89 14.55 13.34 -25.77
N VAL A 90 13.90 12.31 -26.30
CA VAL A 90 14.57 11.08 -26.75
C VAL A 90 15.43 11.38 -27.99
N GLU A 91 14.90 12.11 -28.97
CA GLU A 91 15.60 12.48 -30.19
C GLU A 91 16.82 13.39 -29.89
N ASP A 92 16.67 14.31 -28.94
CA ASP A 92 17.71 15.26 -28.52
C ASP A 92 18.70 14.68 -27.49
N ASP A 93 18.58 13.39 -27.16
CA ASP A 93 19.43 12.71 -26.16
C ASP A 93 19.39 13.34 -24.76
N LYS A 94 18.24 13.89 -24.37
CA LYS A 94 18.02 14.55 -23.08
C LYS A 94 17.35 13.64 -22.03
N ILE A 95 17.49 12.34 -22.18
CA ILE A 95 16.79 11.35 -21.36
C ILE A 95 17.21 11.43 -19.88
N GLY A 96 18.48 11.77 -19.61
CA GLY A 96 18.99 11.92 -18.25
C GLY A 96 18.26 12.95 -17.40
N LEU A 97 17.57 13.91 -18.02
CA LEU A 97 16.75 14.91 -17.31
C LEU A 97 15.52 14.30 -16.64
N TYR A 98 15.10 13.11 -17.06
CA TYR A 98 13.97 12.39 -16.47
C TYR A 98 14.34 11.52 -15.27
N ASN A 99 15.62 11.28 -15.03
CA ASN A 99 16.07 10.47 -13.90
C ASN A 99 15.51 10.90 -12.54
N PRO A 100 15.49 12.20 -12.19
CA PRO A 100 14.86 12.64 -10.94
C PRO A 100 13.37 12.30 -10.84
N SER A 101 12.63 12.41 -11.94
CA SER A 101 11.21 12.07 -12.00
C SER A 101 10.98 10.56 -11.80
N ILE A 102 11.83 9.73 -12.40
CA ILE A 102 11.77 8.27 -12.23
C ILE A 102 12.15 7.86 -10.81
N GLN A 103 13.13 8.54 -10.22
CA GLN A 103 13.51 8.34 -8.82
C GLN A 103 12.33 8.68 -7.89
N MET A 104 11.69 9.83 -8.07
CA MET A 104 10.51 10.24 -7.31
C MET A 104 9.36 9.26 -7.47
N LEU A 105 9.16 8.71 -8.67
CA LEU A 105 8.16 7.67 -8.92
C LEU A 105 8.44 6.41 -8.11
N GLY A 106 9.69 5.95 -8.05
CA GLY A 106 10.10 4.79 -7.25
C GLY A 106 9.91 5.02 -5.76
N GLU A 107 10.31 6.19 -5.26
CA GLU A 107 10.12 6.59 -3.86
C GLU A 107 8.63 6.67 -3.48
N SER A 108 7.82 7.29 -4.33
CA SER A 108 6.38 7.42 -4.14
C SER A 108 5.69 6.05 -4.12
N ALA A 109 6.05 5.15 -5.02
CA ALA A 109 5.50 3.80 -5.07
C ALA A 109 5.85 3.00 -3.80
N ALA A 110 7.08 3.12 -3.30
CA ALA A 110 7.52 2.42 -2.09
C ALA A 110 6.84 2.95 -0.82
N LEU A 111 6.58 4.26 -0.74
CA LEU A 111 5.98 4.91 0.43
C LEU A 111 4.45 4.98 0.37
N HIS A 112 3.84 4.58 -0.73
CA HIS A 112 2.38 4.65 -0.89
C HIS A 112 1.60 3.89 0.20
N PRO A 113 1.97 2.67 0.61
CA PRO A 113 1.32 1.99 1.73
C PRO A 113 1.39 2.77 3.04
N ASP A 114 2.53 3.43 3.32
CA ASP A 114 2.68 4.30 4.50
C ASP A 114 1.71 5.48 4.45
N GLU A 115 1.58 6.13 3.30
CA GLU A 115 0.64 7.23 3.11
C GLU A 115 -0.80 6.80 3.37
N LEU A 116 -1.20 5.63 2.88
CA LEU A 116 -2.54 5.09 3.11
C LEU A 116 -2.78 4.76 4.58
N VAL A 117 -1.87 4.05 5.22
CA VAL A 117 -2.02 3.60 6.61
C VAL A 117 -1.99 4.78 7.58
N TYR A 118 -1.00 5.66 7.46
CA TYR A 118 -0.88 6.81 8.36
C TYR A 118 -1.93 7.88 8.08
N GLY A 119 -2.39 8.04 6.83
CA GLY A 119 -3.54 8.87 6.49
C GLY A 119 -4.82 8.39 7.16
N LEU A 120 -5.05 7.09 7.18
CA LEU A 120 -6.17 6.48 7.89
C LEU A 120 -6.07 6.71 9.42
N LEU A 121 -4.89 6.53 10.00
CA LEU A 121 -4.67 6.78 11.43
C LEU A 121 -4.86 8.25 11.81
N ALA A 122 -4.44 9.19 10.96
CA ALA A 122 -4.66 10.62 11.17
C ALA A 122 -6.15 10.99 11.23
N ASN A 123 -6.98 10.24 10.50
CA ASN A 123 -8.44 10.39 10.48
C ASN A 123 -9.15 9.41 11.43
N GLY A 124 -8.43 8.79 12.36
CA GLY A 124 -8.95 7.73 13.23
C GLY A 124 -10.11 8.13 14.13
N PHE A 125 -10.29 9.43 14.39
CA PHE A 125 -11.42 9.95 15.17
C PHE A 125 -12.72 10.07 14.35
N THR A 126 -12.65 10.05 13.04
CA THR A 126 -13.78 10.21 12.11
C THR A 126 -14.04 8.98 11.27
N GLU A 127 -13.00 8.24 10.92
CA GLU A 127 -13.11 6.99 10.17
C GLU A 127 -13.65 5.86 11.05
N LYS A 128 -14.48 5.03 10.44
CA LYS A 128 -15.15 3.94 11.15
C LYS A 128 -14.38 2.63 10.98
N CYS A 129 -14.26 1.92 12.08
CA CYS A 129 -13.73 0.56 12.14
C CYS A 129 -14.82 -0.46 11.74
N TYR A 130 -14.50 -1.76 11.81
CA TYR A 130 -15.43 -2.86 11.51
C TYR A 130 -16.68 -2.86 12.39
N ASP A 131 -16.62 -2.27 13.57
CA ASP A 131 -17.73 -2.15 14.51
C ASP A 131 -18.58 -0.89 14.31
N GLY A 132 -18.26 -0.08 13.30
CA GLY A 132 -18.92 1.18 13.00
C GLY A 132 -18.53 2.35 13.89
N LYS A 133 -17.53 2.17 14.76
CA LYS A 133 -17.01 3.21 15.65
C LYS A 133 -15.66 3.71 15.15
N ALA A 134 -15.28 4.92 15.55
CA ALA A 134 -13.94 5.45 15.34
C ALA A 134 -12.90 4.62 16.13
N PHE A 135 -11.68 4.60 15.63
CA PHE A 135 -10.56 3.86 16.23
C PHE A 135 -9.45 4.78 16.74
#